data_a2d14025e0154faafb4b82ec1c7bab50
#
_entry.id   a2d14025e0154faafb4b82ec1c7bab50
#
_cell.length_a   1.000
_cell.length_b   1.000
_cell.length_c   1.000
_cell.angle_alpha   90.00
_cell.angle_beta   90.00
_cell.angle_gamma   90.00
#
_symmetry.space_group_name_H-M   'P 1'
#
loop_
_entity.id
_entity.type
_entity.pdbx_description
1 polymer ?
#
loop_
_entity_poly.entity_id
_entity_poly.type
_entity_poly.pdbx_seq_one_letter_code
_entity_poly.pdbx_strand_id
1 'polypeptide(L)'
;LDDDADMMSCEVEPNHYDENMMLGQKAHWFAEWQANALAIRIAMPRELVEKAFQEAKAAANPYRFKGELVEDILRRVAVLFDVPIFVAKQRTRQLGFDHSDGAFVYVDGKYHEPFWFTEGILEQHQTFVIDHDGFNQVYSKSADFADLIDSGRFLYLGYVVCINDPKYVTVEFHYEEVQLALTDYAREHADECCLVFSWHSTSYLKDEYEF
;
A
#
# COMPACT_ATOMS: atom_id res chain seq x y z
N LEU A 1 -42.92 -4.41 24.03
CA LEU A 1 -42.18 -3.36 23.31
C LEU A 1 -40.75 -3.83 23.26
N ASP A 2 -40.46 -4.70 22.26
CA ASP A 2 -39.13 -5.16 21.95
C ASP A 2 -38.47 -4.05 21.13
N ASP A 3 -37.60 -3.29 21.78
CA ASP A 3 -36.66 -2.37 21.14
C ASP A 3 -35.37 -3.17 20.81
N ASP A 4 -35.48 -4.12 19.89
CA ASP A 4 -34.33 -4.61 19.13
C ASP A 4 -34.01 -3.56 18.04
N ALA A 5 -33.47 -2.45 18.48
CA ALA A 5 -32.70 -1.61 17.57
C ALA A 5 -31.50 -2.46 17.13
N ASP A 6 -31.60 -3.03 15.94
CA ASP A 6 -30.48 -3.61 15.23
C ASP A 6 -29.34 -2.59 15.23
N MET A 7 -28.43 -2.71 16.19
CA MET A 7 -27.16 -1.99 16.15
C MET A 7 -26.40 -2.55 14.97
N MET A 8 -26.50 -1.90 13.81
CA MET A 8 -25.62 -2.18 12.69
C MET A 8 -24.18 -1.98 13.16
N SER A 9 -23.49 -3.08 13.47
CA SER A 9 -22.05 -3.03 13.69
C SER A 9 -21.40 -2.74 12.35
N CYS A 10 -20.76 -1.58 12.23
CA CYS A 10 -19.95 -1.25 11.06
C CYS A 10 -18.68 -2.10 11.13
N GLU A 11 -18.56 -3.11 10.31
CA GLU A 11 -17.31 -3.86 10.17
C GLU A 11 -16.26 -2.96 9.50
N VAL A 12 -15.02 -2.99 10.00
CA VAL A 12 -13.92 -2.15 9.50
C VAL A 12 -13.54 -2.55 8.06
N GLU A 13 -13.81 -3.79 7.71
CA GLU A 13 -13.69 -4.31 6.35
C GLU A 13 -15.04 -4.93 5.96
N PRO A 14 -15.78 -4.36 5.01
CA PRO A 14 -17.03 -4.93 4.56
C PRO A 14 -16.75 -6.31 3.97
N ASN A 15 -17.49 -7.31 4.46
CA ASN A 15 -17.43 -8.67 3.97
C ASN A 15 -17.51 -8.72 2.43
N HIS A 16 -16.82 -9.67 1.83
CA HIS A 16 -16.64 -9.84 0.40
C HIS A 16 -17.87 -9.49 -0.44
N TYR A 17 -17.69 -8.52 -1.37
CA TYR A 17 -18.68 -8.32 -2.42
C TYR A 17 -18.59 -9.49 -3.41
N ASP A 18 -19.71 -10.15 -3.67
CA ASP A 18 -19.86 -11.19 -4.69
C ASP A 18 -20.91 -10.70 -5.71
N GLU A 19 -20.64 -10.88 -7.00
CA GLU A 19 -21.58 -10.56 -8.07
C GLU A 19 -22.94 -11.26 -7.90
N ASN A 20 -22.92 -12.42 -7.29
CA ASN A 20 -24.09 -13.23 -7.01
C ASN A 20 -24.86 -12.79 -5.77
N MET A 21 -24.38 -11.79 -5.04
CA MET A 21 -25.12 -11.24 -3.90
C MET A 21 -26.51 -10.77 -4.30
N MET A 22 -27.48 -11.03 -3.44
CA MET A 22 -28.84 -10.49 -3.62
C MET A 22 -28.81 -8.96 -3.56
N LEU A 23 -29.76 -8.31 -4.24
CA LEU A 23 -29.82 -6.84 -4.35
C LEU A 23 -29.74 -6.13 -2.98
N GLY A 24 -30.38 -6.69 -1.95
CA GLY A 24 -30.34 -6.17 -0.58
C GLY A 24 -28.97 -6.24 0.06
N GLN A 25 -28.22 -7.32 -0.18
CA GLN A 25 -26.84 -7.49 0.30
C GLN A 25 -25.88 -6.50 -0.38
N LYS A 26 -26.07 -6.26 -1.68
CA LYS A 26 -25.29 -5.24 -2.42
C LYS A 26 -25.53 -3.85 -1.83
N ALA A 27 -26.77 -3.50 -1.56
CA ALA A 27 -27.12 -2.21 -0.96
C ALA A 27 -26.49 -2.04 0.44
N HIS A 28 -26.50 -3.09 1.25
CA HIS A 28 -25.87 -3.09 2.57
C HIS A 28 -24.35 -2.91 2.46
N TRP A 29 -23.69 -3.69 1.59
CA TRP A 29 -22.27 -3.57 1.34
C TRP A 29 -21.87 -2.15 0.90
N PHE A 30 -22.62 -1.55 -0.03
CA PHE A 30 -22.38 -0.17 -0.46
C PHE A 30 -22.57 0.84 0.66
N ALA A 31 -23.56 0.64 1.54
CA ALA A 31 -23.77 1.51 2.68
C ALA A 31 -22.59 1.45 3.67
N GLU A 32 -22.07 0.26 3.95
CA GLU A 32 -20.88 0.07 4.81
C GLU A 32 -19.65 0.69 4.19
N TRP A 33 -19.41 0.44 2.89
CA TRP A 33 -18.30 1.06 2.18
C TRP A 33 -18.38 2.59 2.22
N GLN A 34 -19.55 3.17 1.99
CA GLN A 34 -19.76 4.61 2.08
C GLN A 34 -19.57 5.13 3.51
N ALA A 35 -20.06 4.41 4.51
CA ALA A 35 -19.91 4.78 5.92
C ALA A 35 -18.43 4.80 6.31
N ASN A 36 -17.65 3.77 5.94
CA ASN A 36 -16.21 3.70 6.20
C ASN A 36 -15.44 4.82 5.49
N ALA A 37 -15.75 5.07 4.21
CA ALA A 37 -15.13 6.16 3.45
C ALA A 37 -15.45 7.54 4.04
N LEU A 38 -16.66 7.74 4.57
CA LEU A 38 -17.07 8.97 5.23
C LEU A 38 -16.45 9.10 6.61
N ALA A 39 -16.41 8.02 7.39
CA ALA A 39 -15.83 8.00 8.74
C ALA A 39 -14.36 8.46 8.72
N ILE A 40 -13.57 7.96 7.79
CA ILE A 40 -12.17 8.37 7.62
C ILE A 40 -12.08 9.89 7.33
N ARG A 41 -12.95 10.42 6.47
CA ARG A 41 -12.94 11.84 6.13
C ARG A 41 -13.37 12.74 7.28
N ILE A 42 -14.29 12.27 8.12
CA ILE A 42 -14.74 12.99 9.34
C ILE A 42 -13.66 12.93 10.41
N ALA A 43 -13.11 11.75 10.67
CA ALA A 43 -12.05 11.56 11.69
C ALA A 43 -10.77 12.31 11.30
N MET A 44 -10.46 12.36 10.01
CA MET A 44 -9.23 12.94 9.46
C MET A 44 -9.53 14.00 8.39
N PRO A 45 -10.03 15.19 8.76
CA PRO A 45 -10.31 16.27 7.83
C PRO A 45 -9.04 16.70 7.07
N ARG A 46 -9.17 16.99 5.76
CA ARG A 46 -8.06 17.30 4.87
C ARG A 46 -7.07 18.31 5.46
N GLU A 47 -7.55 19.50 5.80
CA GLU A 47 -6.70 20.61 6.28
C GLU A 47 -5.91 20.26 7.55
N LEU A 48 -6.54 19.50 8.44
CA LEU A 48 -5.89 19.06 9.68
C LEU A 48 -4.84 17.98 9.42
N VAL A 49 -5.09 17.05 8.50
CA VAL A 49 -4.11 16.01 8.12
C VAL A 49 -2.92 16.62 7.40
N GLU A 50 -3.15 17.52 6.45
CA GLU A 50 -2.09 18.23 5.73
C GLU A 50 -1.19 19.01 6.71
N LYS A 51 -1.80 19.71 7.65
CA LYS A 51 -1.07 20.42 8.70
C LYS A 51 -0.27 19.47 9.59
N ALA A 52 -0.90 18.42 10.10
CA ALA A 52 -0.26 17.43 10.95
C ALA A 52 0.91 16.73 10.24
N PHE A 53 0.74 16.40 8.97
CA PHE A 53 1.79 15.78 8.15
C PHE A 53 2.99 16.73 8.00
N GLN A 54 2.78 18.00 7.71
CA GLN A 54 3.85 18.99 7.57
C GLN A 54 4.57 19.25 8.90
N GLU A 55 3.83 19.33 10.01
CA GLU A 55 4.41 19.50 11.35
C GLU A 55 5.25 18.26 11.74
N ALA A 56 4.75 17.05 11.47
CA ALA A 56 5.47 15.81 11.72
C ALA A 56 6.74 15.72 10.86
N LYS A 57 6.66 16.11 9.58
CA LYS A 57 7.80 16.19 8.65
C LYS A 57 8.87 17.17 9.15
N ALA A 58 8.46 18.35 9.61
CA ALA A 58 9.39 19.36 10.15
C ALA A 58 10.09 18.91 11.44
N ALA A 59 9.43 18.08 12.25
CA ALA A 59 9.96 17.56 13.50
C ALA A 59 10.76 16.25 13.36
N ALA A 60 10.82 15.71 12.15
CA ALA A 60 11.46 14.43 11.88
C ALA A 60 12.97 14.55 11.75
N ASN A 61 13.70 13.48 12.06
CA ASN A 61 15.16 13.46 11.94
C ASN A 61 15.57 13.30 10.46
N PRO A 62 16.20 14.32 9.83
CA PRO A 62 16.52 14.27 8.40
C PRO A 62 17.65 13.29 8.05
N TYR A 63 18.31 12.69 9.04
CA TYR A 63 19.41 11.74 8.86
C TYR A 63 18.95 10.28 8.83
N ARG A 64 17.65 10.04 9.00
CA ARG A 64 17.09 8.70 8.87
C ARG A 64 16.89 8.34 7.40
N PHE A 65 16.83 7.05 7.14
CA PHE A 65 16.36 6.50 5.89
C PHE A 65 14.98 7.09 5.53
N LYS A 66 14.79 7.52 4.28
CA LYS A 66 13.61 8.31 3.91
C LYS A 66 12.29 7.56 4.08
N GLY A 67 12.28 6.26 3.75
CA GLY A 67 11.11 5.41 3.94
C GLY A 67 10.71 5.30 5.42
N GLU A 68 11.67 5.09 6.32
CA GLU A 68 11.44 5.06 7.77
C GLU A 68 10.97 6.43 8.30
N LEU A 69 11.45 7.50 7.69
CA LEU A 69 11.02 8.85 8.03
C LEU A 69 9.52 9.02 7.75
N VAL A 70 9.04 8.54 6.60
CA VAL A 70 7.62 8.57 6.25
C VAL A 70 6.81 7.71 7.21
N GLU A 71 7.32 6.56 7.62
CA GLU A 71 6.66 5.73 8.65
C GLU A 71 6.51 6.47 9.99
N ASP A 72 7.56 7.15 10.45
CA ASP A 72 7.49 7.93 11.69
C ASP A 72 6.47 9.07 11.58
N ILE A 73 6.40 9.72 10.42
CA ILE A 73 5.41 10.77 10.16
C ILE A 73 3.99 10.18 10.23
N LEU A 74 3.75 9.07 9.55
CA LEU A 74 2.45 8.40 9.57
C LEU A 74 2.04 7.94 10.96
N ARG A 75 3.00 7.42 11.75
CA ARG A 75 2.76 7.02 13.14
C ARG A 75 2.33 8.21 14.00
N ARG A 76 2.98 9.37 13.84
CA ARG A 76 2.61 10.61 14.55
C ARG A 76 1.22 11.10 14.14
N VAL A 77 0.92 11.08 12.84
CA VAL A 77 -0.40 11.42 12.33
C VAL A 77 -1.46 10.48 12.90
N ALA A 78 -1.21 9.17 12.89
CA ALA A 78 -2.13 8.17 13.45
C ALA A 78 -2.43 8.42 14.94
N VAL A 79 -1.39 8.69 15.73
CA VAL A 79 -1.54 9.02 17.15
C VAL A 79 -2.33 10.32 17.37
N LEU A 80 -2.07 11.35 16.56
CA LEU A 80 -2.77 12.64 16.70
C LEU A 80 -4.27 12.52 16.44
N PHE A 81 -4.68 11.69 15.50
CA PHE A 81 -6.09 11.48 15.14
C PHE A 81 -6.73 10.29 15.85
N ASP A 82 -5.98 9.59 16.70
CA ASP A 82 -6.43 8.38 17.40
C ASP A 82 -7.00 7.32 16.46
N VAL A 83 -6.27 7.05 15.37
CA VAL A 83 -6.64 6.08 14.35
C VAL A 83 -5.54 5.03 14.17
N PRO A 84 -5.88 3.84 13.67
CA PRO A 84 -4.88 2.86 13.25
C PRO A 84 -3.97 3.42 12.14
N ILE A 85 -2.70 2.99 12.13
CA ILE A 85 -1.71 3.56 11.21
C ILE A 85 -2.05 3.32 9.73
N PHE A 86 -2.66 2.19 9.40
CA PHE A 86 -3.11 1.91 8.04
C PHE A 86 -4.20 2.89 7.56
N VAL A 87 -5.06 3.37 8.47
CA VAL A 87 -6.05 4.41 8.18
C VAL A 87 -5.35 5.74 7.88
N ALA A 88 -4.34 6.09 8.67
CA ALA A 88 -3.52 7.28 8.42
C ALA A 88 -2.79 7.17 7.07
N LYS A 89 -2.19 6.03 6.74
CA LYS A 89 -1.58 5.74 5.44
C LYS A 89 -2.60 5.93 4.29
N GLN A 90 -3.75 5.28 4.38
CA GLN A 90 -4.78 5.38 3.36
C GLN A 90 -5.26 6.83 3.17
N ARG A 91 -5.45 7.55 4.28
CA ARG A 91 -5.90 8.93 4.22
C ARG A 91 -4.87 9.87 3.61
N THR A 92 -3.60 9.75 3.98
CA THR A 92 -2.52 10.56 3.42
C THR A 92 -2.33 10.30 1.93
N ARG A 93 -2.40 9.05 1.47
CA ARG A 93 -2.42 8.71 0.04
C ARG A 93 -3.58 9.39 -0.70
N GLN A 94 -4.81 9.34 -0.16
CA GLN A 94 -5.98 10.03 -0.75
C GLN A 94 -5.80 11.54 -0.84
N LEU A 95 -4.92 12.12 -0.05
CA LEU A 95 -4.59 13.54 -0.05
C LEU A 95 -3.41 13.91 -0.95
N GLY A 96 -2.81 12.91 -1.62
CA GLY A 96 -1.70 13.12 -2.56
C GLY A 96 -0.31 13.06 -1.93
N PHE A 97 -0.18 12.49 -0.71
CA PHE A 97 1.13 12.19 -0.12
C PHE A 97 1.60 10.81 -0.59
N ASP A 98 2.10 10.75 -1.82
CA ASP A 98 2.43 9.50 -2.52
C ASP A 98 3.44 8.64 -1.77
N HIS A 99 4.41 9.25 -1.08
CA HIS A 99 5.42 8.52 -0.29
C HIS A 99 4.83 7.61 0.79
N SER A 100 3.57 7.84 1.18
CA SER A 100 2.86 6.95 2.09
C SER A 100 2.73 5.53 1.53
N ASP A 101 2.84 5.35 0.22
CA ASP A 101 2.76 4.02 -0.41
C ASP A 101 3.93 3.11 0.00
N GLY A 102 5.12 3.68 0.08
CA GLY A 102 6.33 2.95 0.49
C GLY A 102 6.47 2.71 2.00
N ALA A 103 5.58 3.26 2.82
CA ALA A 103 5.62 3.15 4.27
C ALA A 103 4.58 2.16 4.79
N PHE A 104 4.90 1.43 5.88
CA PHE A 104 4.02 0.40 6.42
C PHE A 104 3.52 -0.60 5.36
N VAL A 105 4.46 -1.11 4.61
CA VAL A 105 4.18 -2.12 3.59
C VAL A 105 3.85 -3.43 4.30
N TYR A 106 2.56 -3.77 4.34
CA TYR A 106 2.07 -5.00 4.93
C TYR A 106 1.33 -5.79 3.86
N VAL A 107 1.94 -6.86 3.37
CA VAL A 107 1.46 -7.65 2.24
C VAL A 107 1.60 -9.13 2.59
N ASP A 108 0.64 -9.93 2.20
CA ASP A 108 0.59 -11.39 2.45
C ASP A 108 0.82 -11.76 3.93
N GLY A 109 0.26 -10.96 4.85
CA GLY A 109 0.36 -11.20 6.28
C GLY A 109 1.73 -10.87 6.89
N LYS A 110 2.61 -10.16 6.18
CA LYS A 110 3.94 -9.79 6.65
C LYS A 110 4.20 -8.30 6.47
N TYR A 111 4.95 -7.75 7.43
CA TYR A 111 5.52 -6.42 7.32
C TYR A 111 6.83 -6.49 6.54
N HIS A 112 7.00 -5.53 5.62
CA HIS A 112 8.19 -5.37 4.79
C HIS A 112 8.84 -4.03 5.07
N GLU A 113 10.13 -3.98 4.82
CA GLU A 113 10.90 -2.77 4.99
C GLU A 113 10.37 -1.66 4.07
N PRO A 114 10.30 -0.41 4.57
CA PRO A 114 9.79 0.70 3.79
C PRO A 114 10.74 1.03 2.64
N PHE A 115 10.18 1.58 1.58
CA PHE A 115 10.93 2.12 0.45
C PHE A 115 10.54 3.59 0.20
N TRP A 116 11.34 4.26 -0.59
CA TRP A 116 11.13 5.65 -0.96
C TRP A 116 11.31 5.84 -2.47
N PHE A 117 10.67 6.86 -3.01
CA PHE A 117 10.72 7.23 -4.41
C PHE A 117 10.50 8.74 -4.57
N THR A 118 10.77 9.30 -5.75
CA THR A 118 10.59 10.72 -6.04
C THR A 118 9.10 11.08 -6.05
N GLU A 119 8.74 12.18 -5.42
CA GLU A 119 7.37 12.69 -5.35
C GLU A 119 6.81 12.97 -6.75
N GLY A 120 5.57 12.59 -7.00
CA GLY A 120 4.88 12.81 -8.27
C GLY A 120 5.22 11.80 -9.38
N ILE A 121 5.97 10.76 -9.08
CA ILE A 121 6.26 9.67 -10.05
C ILE A 121 5.07 8.74 -10.23
N LEU A 122 4.34 8.47 -9.15
CA LEU A 122 3.15 7.62 -9.20
C LEU A 122 1.91 8.45 -9.53
N GLU A 123 1.15 8.00 -10.52
CA GLU A 123 -0.18 8.50 -10.79
C GLU A 123 -1.19 7.91 -9.80
N GLN A 124 -2.42 8.44 -9.83
CA GLN A 124 -3.51 7.85 -9.06
C GLN A 124 -3.72 6.40 -9.50
N HIS A 125 -3.84 5.49 -8.54
CA HIS A 125 -3.95 4.03 -8.78
C HIS A 125 -2.69 3.35 -9.33
N GLN A 126 -1.53 3.96 -9.17
CA GLN A 126 -0.25 3.30 -9.41
C GLN A 126 0.45 2.93 -8.11
N THR A 127 1.25 1.87 -8.16
CA THR A 127 2.05 1.39 -7.03
C THR A 127 3.29 0.64 -7.53
N PHE A 128 4.33 0.59 -6.71
CA PHE A 128 5.48 -0.31 -6.92
C PHE A 128 5.23 -1.69 -6.28
N VAL A 129 4.30 -1.77 -5.32
CA VAL A 129 4.04 -2.98 -4.53
C VAL A 129 3.01 -3.85 -5.23
N ILE A 130 3.33 -5.12 -5.36
CA ILE A 130 2.43 -6.14 -5.87
C ILE A 130 2.52 -7.40 -4.99
N ASP A 131 1.41 -7.95 -4.54
CA ASP A 131 1.35 -9.18 -3.77
C ASP A 131 1.62 -10.41 -4.65
N HIS A 132 1.75 -11.60 -4.05
CA HIS A 132 2.02 -12.82 -4.81
C HIS A 132 0.91 -13.17 -5.79
N ASP A 133 -0.34 -12.96 -5.41
CA ASP A 133 -1.48 -13.25 -6.28
C ASP A 133 -1.50 -12.29 -7.46
N GLY A 134 -1.30 -11.00 -7.22
CA GLY A 134 -1.18 -9.97 -8.25
C GLY A 134 -0.01 -10.22 -9.20
N PHE A 135 1.17 -10.58 -8.67
CA PHE A 135 2.33 -10.96 -9.48
C PHE A 135 2.00 -12.13 -10.41
N ASN A 136 1.42 -13.21 -9.89
CA ASN A 136 1.03 -14.36 -10.68
C ASN A 136 -0.03 -14.01 -11.73
N GLN A 137 -0.96 -13.11 -11.39
CA GLN A 137 -1.99 -12.64 -12.31
C GLN A 137 -1.37 -11.86 -13.48
N VAL A 138 -0.49 -10.88 -13.20
CA VAL A 138 0.19 -10.10 -14.25
C VAL A 138 1.09 -11.00 -15.07
N TYR A 139 1.85 -11.89 -14.45
CA TYR A 139 2.72 -12.84 -15.15
C TYR A 139 1.93 -13.74 -16.12
N SER A 140 0.74 -14.19 -15.74
CA SER A 140 -0.09 -15.04 -16.59
C SER A 140 -0.82 -14.29 -17.72
N LYS A 141 -1.08 -12.98 -17.54
CA LYS A 141 -1.86 -12.16 -18.49
C LYS A 141 -0.98 -11.38 -19.46
N SER A 142 0.23 -10.99 -19.07
CA SER A 142 1.13 -10.17 -19.86
C SER A 142 2.36 -10.94 -20.33
N ALA A 143 2.46 -11.23 -21.63
CA ALA A 143 3.62 -11.89 -22.21
C ALA A 143 4.89 -11.04 -22.06
N ASP A 144 4.77 -9.73 -22.24
CA ASP A 144 5.91 -8.79 -22.10
C ASP A 144 6.46 -8.81 -20.67
N PHE A 145 5.60 -8.87 -19.67
CA PHE A 145 6.02 -8.99 -18.27
C PHE A 145 6.67 -10.36 -17.99
N ALA A 146 6.07 -11.45 -18.49
CA ALA A 146 6.64 -12.78 -18.35
C ALA A 146 8.05 -12.85 -18.97
N ASP A 147 8.25 -12.29 -20.16
CA ASP A 147 9.55 -12.23 -20.84
C ASP A 147 10.59 -11.44 -20.03
N LEU A 148 10.19 -10.34 -19.36
CA LEU A 148 11.08 -9.59 -18.46
C LEU A 148 11.56 -10.43 -17.28
N ILE A 149 10.66 -11.19 -16.66
CA ILE A 149 10.98 -12.06 -15.53
C ILE A 149 11.80 -13.27 -15.98
N ASP A 150 11.38 -13.98 -17.03
CA ASP A 150 12.01 -15.20 -17.52
C ASP A 150 13.40 -14.94 -18.08
N SER A 151 13.65 -13.75 -18.63
CA SER A 151 15.00 -13.33 -19.06
C SER A 151 15.96 -13.08 -17.89
N GLY A 152 15.46 -13.04 -16.64
CA GLY A 152 16.24 -12.71 -15.47
C GLY A 152 16.65 -11.23 -15.37
N ARG A 153 16.08 -10.36 -16.20
CA ARG A 153 16.34 -8.91 -16.17
C ARG A 153 15.71 -8.23 -14.97
N PHE A 154 14.60 -8.77 -14.48
CA PHE A 154 13.92 -8.31 -13.29
C PHE A 154 13.71 -9.46 -12.32
N LEU A 155 13.67 -9.14 -11.04
CA LEU A 155 13.42 -10.09 -9.95
C LEU A 155 12.28 -9.58 -9.09
N TYR A 156 11.44 -10.50 -8.65
CA TYR A 156 10.40 -10.21 -7.66
C TYR A 156 10.98 -10.38 -6.25
N LEU A 157 11.24 -9.28 -5.57
CA LEU A 157 11.89 -9.23 -4.26
C LEU A 157 11.15 -8.24 -3.35
N GLY A 158 10.83 -8.65 -2.12
CA GLY A 158 10.23 -7.75 -1.14
C GLY A 158 8.93 -7.08 -1.62
N TYR A 159 8.16 -7.79 -2.44
CA TYR A 159 6.89 -7.34 -3.03
C TYR A 159 7.01 -6.20 -4.05
N VAL A 160 8.18 -6.01 -4.59
CA VAL A 160 8.42 -5.16 -5.76
C VAL A 160 9.12 -5.97 -6.86
N VAL A 161 9.01 -5.51 -8.09
CA VAL A 161 9.72 -6.11 -9.23
C VAL A 161 10.86 -5.17 -9.61
N CYS A 162 12.08 -5.57 -9.26
CA CYS A 162 13.28 -4.75 -9.35
C CYS A 162 14.22 -5.24 -10.44
N ILE A 163 14.97 -4.32 -11.05
CA ILE A 163 16.06 -4.63 -12.00
C ILE A 163 17.09 -5.52 -11.32
N ASN A 164 17.44 -6.62 -11.98
CA ASN A 164 18.49 -7.55 -11.53
C ASN A 164 19.89 -6.98 -11.84
N ASP A 165 20.34 -6.06 -11.01
CA ASP A 165 21.64 -5.43 -11.11
C ASP A 165 22.28 -5.34 -9.71
N PRO A 166 23.59 -5.57 -9.54
CA PRO A 166 24.29 -5.47 -8.26
C PRO A 166 24.15 -4.11 -7.55
N LYS A 167 23.77 -3.06 -8.26
CA LYS A 167 23.44 -1.75 -7.67
C LYS A 167 22.17 -1.82 -6.82
N TYR A 168 21.21 -2.67 -7.22
CA TYR A 168 19.86 -2.71 -6.65
C TYR A 168 19.57 -3.99 -5.87
N VAL A 169 20.27 -5.08 -6.18
CA VAL A 169 20.07 -6.39 -5.59
C VAL A 169 21.35 -6.86 -4.91
N THR A 170 21.22 -7.34 -3.69
CA THR A 170 22.33 -7.90 -2.90
C THR A 170 21.99 -9.29 -2.38
N VAL A 171 23.00 -9.95 -1.85
CA VAL A 171 22.89 -11.26 -1.20
C VAL A 171 22.95 -11.05 0.30
N GLU A 172 21.94 -11.48 1.02
CA GLU A 172 21.94 -11.48 2.47
C GLU A 172 22.03 -12.90 3.02
N PHE A 173 22.72 -13.01 4.15
CA PHE A 173 22.89 -14.27 4.88
C PHE A 173 22.05 -14.23 6.14
N HIS A 174 20.94 -14.97 6.13
CA HIS A 174 20.12 -15.17 7.31
C HIS A 174 20.32 -16.59 7.86
N TYR A 175 21.04 -16.70 8.99
CA TYR A 175 21.42 -17.98 9.58
C TYR A 175 22.20 -18.88 8.60
N GLU A 176 21.59 -19.91 8.05
CA GLU A 176 22.21 -20.85 7.08
C GLU A 176 21.65 -20.69 5.66
N GLU A 177 20.74 -19.72 5.44
CA GLU A 177 20.11 -19.48 4.16
C GLU A 177 20.65 -18.24 3.48
N VAL A 178 20.87 -18.35 2.18
CA VAL A 178 21.28 -17.24 1.31
C VAL A 178 20.02 -16.73 0.61
N GLN A 179 19.72 -15.44 0.80
CA GLN A 179 18.56 -14.82 0.20
C GLN A 179 18.96 -13.59 -0.61
N LEU A 180 18.25 -13.34 -1.69
CA LEU A 180 18.38 -12.08 -2.41
C LEU A 180 17.53 -11.02 -1.72
N ALA A 181 18.08 -9.82 -1.59
CA ALA A 181 17.40 -8.67 -0.98
C ALA A 181 17.65 -7.40 -1.81
N LEU A 182 16.82 -6.39 -1.60
CA LEU A 182 17.05 -5.06 -2.16
C LEU A 182 18.18 -4.37 -1.39
N THR A 183 19.05 -3.68 -2.12
CA THR A 183 20.04 -2.81 -1.50
C THR A 183 19.37 -1.58 -0.84
N ASP A 184 20.03 -0.94 0.12
CA ASP A 184 19.58 0.33 0.68
C ASP A 184 19.38 1.38 -0.41
N TYR A 185 20.23 1.36 -1.45
CA TYR A 185 20.07 2.25 -2.59
C TYR A 185 18.77 1.99 -3.35
N ALA A 186 18.44 0.74 -3.64
CA ALA A 186 17.17 0.39 -4.31
C ALA A 186 15.95 0.80 -3.50
N ARG A 187 16.03 0.62 -2.18
CA ARG A 187 14.96 1.03 -1.26
C ARG A 187 14.79 2.55 -1.19
N GLU A 188 15.86 3.33 -1.37
CA GLU A 188 15.79 4.80 -1.43
C GLU A 188 15.47 5.37 -2.82
N HIS A 189 15.50 4.54 -3.87
CA HIS A 189 15.32 4.95 -5.26
C HIS A 189 14.47 3.92 -6.02
N ALA A 190 13.31 3.58 -5.47
CA ALA A 190 12.44 2.58 -6.10
C ALA A 190 12.01 3.00 -7.52
N ASP A 191 11.87 4.29 -7.76
CA ASP A 191 11.57 4.88 -9.06
C ASP A 191 12.66 4.68 -10.13
N GLU A 192 13.91 4.42 -9.72
CA GLU A 192 14.99 4.11 -10.67
C GLU A 192 15.02 2.64 -11.09
N CYS A 193 14.52 1.74 -10.26
CA CYS A 193 14.80 0.31 -10.42
C CYS A 193 13.58 -0.61 -10.34
N CYS A 194 12.45 -0.14 -9.87
CA CYS A 194 11.25 -0.96 -9.72
C CYS A 194 10.22 -0.66 -10.80
N LEU A 195 9.49 -1.69 -11.21
CA LEU A 195 8.35 -1.54 -12.10
C LEU A 195 7.16 -0.94 -11.37
N VAL A 196 6.39 -0.13 -12.08
CA VAL A 196 5.14 0.45 -11.62
C VAL A 196 3.99 -0.38 -12.14
N PHE A 197 3.03 -0.67 -11.29
CA PHE A 197 1.80 -1.36 -11.63
C PHE A 197 0.62 -0.44 -11.46
N SER A 198 -0.31 -0.47 -12.41
CA SER A 198 -1.65 0.10 -12.22
C SER A 198 -2.49 -0.90 -11.44
N TRP A 199 -3.18 -0.45 -10.39
CA TRP A 199 -4.07 -1.29 -9.62
C TRP A 199 -5.48 -0.74 -9.63
N HIS A 200 -6.43 -1.63 -9.76
CA HIS A 200 -7.84 -1.33 -9.68
C HIS A 200 -8.43 -2.20 -8.57
N SER A 201 -8.93 -1.56 -7.52
CA SER A 201 -9.78 -2.27 -6.57
C SER A 201 -11.08 -2.56 -7.29
N THR A 202 -11.22 -3.78 -7.75
CA THR A 202 -12.53 -4.26 -8.16
C THR A 202 -13.40 -4.32 -6.91
N SER A 203 -14.70 -4.10 -7.07
CA SER A 203 -15.69 -4.16 -5.97
C SER A 203 -15.73 -5.53 -5.27
N TYR A 204 -14.78 -6.40 -5.50
CA TYR A 204 -14.71 -7.80 -5.12
C TYR A 204 -13.53 -8.17 -4.24
N LEU A 205 -12.83 -7.19 -3.65
CA LEU A 205 -11.71 -7.45 -2.73
C LEU A 205 -10.51 -8.17 -3.36
N LYS A 206 -10.43 -8.19 -4.68
CA LYS A 206 -9.17 -8.52 -5.35
C LYS A 206 -8.69 -7.25 -6.03
N ASP A 207 -7.54 -6.79 -5.59
CA ASP A 207 -6.81 -5.80 -6.37
C ASP A 207 -6.40 -6.47 -7.69
N GLU A 208 -6.82 -5.89 -8.81
CA GLU A 208 -6.35 -6.30 -10.12
C GLU A 208 -5.20 -5.39 -10.51
N TYR A 209 -4.10 -6.02 -10.88
CA TYR A 209 -2.89 -5.33 -11.30
C TYR A 209 -2.71 -5.43 -12.81
N GLU A 210 -2.26 -4.34 -13.41
CA GLU A 210 -1.88 -4.25 -14.83
C GLU A 210 -0.45 -3.70 -14.93
N PHE A 211 0.30 -4.26 -15.92
CA PHE A 211 1.66 -3.87 -16.27
C PHE A 211 1.68 -3.12 -17.60
#